data_3f347110afd817f5805dd1c72cd798bb
#
_entry.id   3f347110afd817f5805dd1c72cd798bb
#
_cell.length_a   1.000
_cell.length_b   1.000
_cell.length_c   1.000
_cell.angle_alpha   90.00
_cell.angle_beta   90.00
_cell.angle_gamma   90.00
#
_symmetry.space_group_name_H-M   'P 1'
#
loop_
_entity.id
_entity.type
_entity.pdbx_description
1 polymer ?
#
loop_
_entity_poly.entity_id
_entity_poly.type
_entity_poly.pdbx_seq_one_letter_code
_entity_poly.pdbx_strand_id
1 'polypeptide(L)' 'MTIWVNEQIDPSGIVYSCIACCDQNAAEDCHQTWVNNLTEDQKKEGWVATLRTVDSWDEVPVNALKLSV' A
#
# COMPACT_ATOMS: atom_id res chain seq x y z
N MET A 1 -0.47 7.21 17.46
CA MET A 1 0.57 6.90 16.44
C MET A 1 -0.10 6.83 15.09
N THR A 2 0.55 7.36 14.07
CA THR A 2 0.02 7.26 12.71
C THR A 2 0.89 6.32 11.89
N ILE A 3 0.28 5.33 11.28
CA ILE A 3 0.95 4.34 10.45
C ILE A 3 0.36 4.44 9.05
N TRP A 4 1.21 4.57 8.04
CA TRP A 4 0.79 4.62 6.64
C TRP A 4 0.86 3.23 6.06
N VAL A 5 -0.23 2.80 5.38
CA VAL A 5 -0.35 1.47 4.81
C VAL A 5 -0.53 1.60 3.29
N ASN A 6 0.46 1.13 2.55
CA ASN A 6 0.39 1.03 1.10
C ASN A 6 -0.10 -0.36 0.72
N GLU A 7 -1.12 -0.43 -0.12
CA GLU A 7 -1.68 -1.70 -0.58
C GLU A 7 -1.81 -1.70 -2.10
N GLN A 8 -1.46 -2.81 -2.71
CA GLN A 8 -1.72 -3.07 -4.13
C GLN A 8 -2.77 -4.16 -4.19
N ILE A 9 -3.89 -3.86 -4.82
CA ILE A 9 -5.07 -4.73 -4.82
C ILE A 9 -5.33 -5.21 -6.24
N ASP A 10 -5.50 -6.52 -6.40
CA ASP A 10 -5.75 -7.13 -7.70
C ASP A 10 -7.22 -6.96 -8.14
N PRO A 11 -7.56 -7.32 -9.39
CA PRO A 11 -8.93 -7.16 -9.88
C PRO A 11 -9.99 -7.93 -9.11
N SER A 12 -9.61 -8.98 -8.37
CA SER A 12 -10.56 -9.74 -7.56
C SER A 12 -10.76 -9.12 -6.17
N GLY A 13 -10.05 -8.03 -5.84
CA GLY A 13 -10.15 -7.37 -4.55
C GLY A 13 -9.23 -7.91 -3.49
N ILE A 14 -8.29 -8.79 -3.87
CA ILE A 14 -7.33 -9.38 -2.94
C ILE A 14 -6.10 -8.49 -2.86
N VAL A 15 -5.59 -8.27 -1.65
CA VAL A 15 -4.37 -7.51 -1.43
C VAL A 15 -3.18 -8.33 -1.89
N TYR A 16 -2.52 -7.88 -2.97
CA TYR A 16 -1.36 -8.56 -3.54
C TYR A 16 -0.07 -8.19 -2.81
N SER A 17 0.07 -6.91 -2.45
CA SER A 17 1.25 -6.41 -1.72
C SER A 17 0.80 -5.39 -0.69
N CYS A 18 1.46 -5.37 0.46
CA CYS A 18 1.14 -4.44 1.53
C CYS A 18 2.42 -4.07 2.27
N ILE A 19 2.67 -2.76 2.41
CA ILE A 19 3.81 -2.23 3.14
C ILE A 19 3.31 -1.18 4.13
N ALA A 20 3.72 -1.29 5.38
CA ALA A 20 3.36 -0.34 6.42
C ALA A 20 4.61 0.32 7.01
N CYS A 21 4.54 1.63 7.25
CA CYS A 21 5.62 2.39 7.86
C CYS A 21 5.07 3.59 8.62
N CYS A 22 5.93 4.22 9.44
CA CYS A 22 5.55 5.39 10.22
C CYS A 22 6.06 6.71 9.62
N ASP A 23 6.74 6.67 8.48
CA ASP A 23 7.29 7.84 7.81
C ASP A 23 6.39 8.22 6.64
N GLN A 24 5.75 9.39 6.74
CA GLN A 24 4.83 9.87 5.72
C GLN A 24 5.50 10.03 4.36
N ASN A 25 6.71 10.59 4.32
CA ASN A 25 7.42 10.83 3.06
C ASN A 25 7.76 9.51 2.37
N ALA A 26 8.25 8.53 3.14
CA ALA A 26 8.55 7.20 2.59
C ALA A 26 7.28 6.52 2.09
N ALA A 27 6.18 6.68 2.80
CA ALA A 27 4.89 6.09 2.42
C ALA A 27 4.37 6.71 1.13
N GLU A 28 4.43 8.02 0.99
CA GLU A 28 3.98 8.72 -0.22
C GLU A 28 4.84 8.37 -1.43
N ASP A 29 6.16 8.28 -1.25
CA ASP A 29 7.07 7.87 -2.33
C ASP A 29 6.76 6.44 -2.77
N CYS A 30 6.53 5.54 -1.83
CA CYS A 30 6.16 4.16 -2.13
C CYS A 30 4.86 4.09 -2.91
N HIS A 31 3.85 4.84 -2.47
CA HIS A 31 2.56 4.90 -3.15
C HIS A 31 2.72 5.39 -4.58
N GLN A 32 3.47 6.48 -4.78
CA GLN A 32 3.68 7.04 -6.11
C GLN A 32 4.41 6.05 -7.02
N THR A 33 5.41 5.35 -6.49
CA THR A 33 6.13 4.32 -7.24
C THR A 33 5.19 3.21 -7.67
N TRP A 34 4.33 2.74 -6.77
CA TRP A 34 3.38 1.66 -7.08
C TRP A 34 2.37 2.10 -8.14
N VAL A 35 1.86 3.34 -8.03
CA VAL A 35 0.95 3.88 -9.05
C VAL A 35 1.64 3.95 -10.41
N ASN A 36 2.88 4.44 -10.44
CA ASN A 36 3.63 4.60 -11.69
C ASN A 36 4.00 3.26 -12.33
N ASN A 37 4.15 2.21 -11.53
CA ASN A 37 4.52 0.89 -12.03
C ASN A 37 3.34 0.08 -12.57
N LEU A 38 2.11 0.51 -12.30
CA LEU A 38 0.94 -0.13 -12.89
C LEU A 38 0.91 0.13 -14.39
N THR A 39 0.86 -0.94 -15.19
CA THR A 39 0.75 -0.80 -16.63
C THR A 39 -0.67 -0.39 -17.03
N GLU A 40 -0.82 0.10 -18.26
CA GLU A 40 -2.16 0.42 -18.77
C GLU A 40 -3.07 -0.80 -18.78
N ASP A 41 -2.53 -1.97 -19.09
CA ASP A 41 -3.28 -3.21 -19.08
C ASP A 41 -3.73 -3.57 -17.67
N GLN A 42 -2.85 -3.43 -16.67
CA GLN A 42 -3.20 -3.68 -15.28
C GLN A 42 -4.31 -2.73 -14.81
N LYS A 43 -4.21 -1.46 -15.15
CA LYS A 43 -5.26 -0.48 -14.79
C LYS A 43 -6.60 -0.86 -15.41
N LYS A 44 -6.60 -1.31 -16.67
CA LYS A 44 -7.83 -1.75 -17.35
C LYS A 44 -8.41 -3.01 -16.73
N GLU A 45 -7.56 -3.89 -16.21
CA GLU A 45 -8.00 -5.10 -15.53
C GLU A 45 -8.61 -4.83 -14.16
N GLY A 46 -8.33 -3.67 -13.56
CA GLY A 46 -8.88 -3.29 -12.27
C GLY A 46 -7.87 -3.27 -11.12
N TRP A 47 -6.57 -3.36 -11.41
CA TRP A 47 -5.55 -3.22 -10.39
C TRP A 47 -5.53 -1.80 -9.84
N VAL A 48 -5.39 -1.67 -8.53
CA VAL A 48 -5.30 -0.36 -7.86
C VAL A 48 -4.19 -0.37 -6.81
N ALA A 49 -3.64 0.81 -6.57
CA ALA A 49 -2.70 1.06 -5.48
C ALA A 49 -3.33 2.09 -4.55
N THR A 50 -3.37 1.80 -3.25
CA THR A 50 -3.99 2.67 -2.26
C THR A 50 -3.02 3.04 -1.15
N LEU A 51 -3.23 4.18 -0.53
CA LEU A 51 -2.50 4.62 0.65
C LEU A 51 -3.53 5.07 1.68
N ARG A 52 -3.48 4.45 2.87
CA ARG A 52 -4.37 4.81 3.98
C ARG A 52 -3.58 4.89 5.28
N THR A 53 -4.19 5.45 6.31
CA THR A 53 -3.58 5.52 7.63
C THR A 53 -4.37 4.71 8.63
N VAL A 54 -3.66 4.17 9.62
CA VAL A 54 -4.25 3.49 10.77
C VAL A 54 -3.57 4.02 12.04
N ASP A 55 -4.21 3.82 13.19
CA ASP A 55 -3.74 4.38 14.46
C ASP A 55 -2.84 3.42 15.25
N SER A 56 -2.90 2.14 14.97
CA SER A 56 -2.11 1.14 15.70
C SER A 56 -1.68 0.00 14.77
N TRP A 57 -0.64 -0.71 15.20
CA TRP A 57 -0.15 -1.87 14.47
C TRP A 57 -1.15 -3.03 14.43
N ASP A 58 -2.10 -3.06 15.38
CA ASP A 58 -3.16 -4.07 15.39
C ASP A 58 -4.08 -3.95 14.19
N GLU A 59 -4.17 -2.74 13.62
CA GLU A 59 -5.01 -2.48 12.46
C GLU A 59 -4.30 -2.73 11.13
N VAL A 60 -2.99 -2.97 11.17
CA VAL A 60 -2.18 -3.27 9.98
C VAL A 60 -2.38 -4.74 9.60
N PRO A 61 -2.59 -5.05 8.30
CA PRO A 61 -2.73 -6.43 7.87
C PRO A 61 -1.54 -7.29 8.32
N VAL A 62 -1.80 -8.53 8.73
CA VAL A 62 -0.77 -9.40 9.29
C VAL A 62 0.32 -9.75 8.29
N ASN A 63 0.00 -9.73 7.00
CA ASN A 63 0.96 -10.03 5.94
C ASN A 63 1.70 -8.80 5.41
N ALA A 64 1.50 -7.64 6.03
CA ALA A 64 2.18 -6.41 5.62
C ALA A 64 3.67 -6.48 5.93
N LEU A 65 4.49 -6.00 5.00
CA LEU A 65 5.91 -5.77 5.27
C LEU A 65 6.01 -4.51 6.13
N LYS A 66 6.51 -4.65 7.35
CA LYS A 66 6.63 -3.53 8.28
C LYS A 66 8.03 -2.94 8.20
N LEU A 67 8.10 -1.66 7.84
CA LEU A 67 9.36 -0.94 7.72
C LEU A 67 9.60 -0.13 9.00
N SER A 68 10.83 -0.18 9.52
CA SER A 68 11.22 0.54 10.73
C SER A 68 11.84 1.90 10.40
N VAL A 69 11.10 2.72 9.69
CA VAL A 69 11.53 4.07 9.31
C VAL A 69 10.65 5.12 9.97
#